data_2dd3b4c3db7f877e667c6c210665d759
#
_entry.id   2dd3b4c3db7f877e667c6c210665d759
#
_cell.length_a   1.000
_cell.length_b   1.000
_cell.length_c   1.000
_cell.angle_alpha   90.00
_cell.angle_beta   90.00
_cell.angle_gamma   90.00
#
_symmetry.space_group_name_H-M   'P 1'
#
loop_
_entity.id
_entity.type
_entity.pdbx_description
1 polymer ?
#
loop_
_entity_poly.entity_id
_entity_poly.type
_entity_poly.pdbx_seq_one_letter_code
_entity_poly.pdbx_strand_id
1 'polypeptide(L)'
;MNKYPKIGIRPTIDGRQGGVRESLEDKTMSLARAVADLISSHVKYSDGTPVECVIADGTIGRVGESAACAEKFEREGVGATITVTSCWCYGSETMDMNPYWPKAVWGFNGTERPGAVYLAAVLAGHAQKGLPAFGIYGRDVQDLDDNSIPADVAEKILRWARAAVAVAQMRGQSYLSIGSQCMGIAGSIVDQNFFQEYLGMRNESVDETEILRRMEEGIYDREEYAKAMAWTEKYCKTKEGWEKNRPERQKTREQKDADWEFVVKMTLIVRDLMKGNPRLREMGFKEEAIGHNAIAAGFQGQRQWTDWLPNADFTEAIM
;
A
#
# COMPACT_ATOMS: atom_id res chain seq x y z
N MET A 1 14.45 -13.17 -0.90
CA MET A 1 13.26 -12.50 -0.34
C MET A 1 12.25 -12.31 -1.46
N ASN A 2 11.00 -12.69 -1.25
CA ASN A 2 9.95 -12.35 -2.22
C ASN A 2 9.85 -10.84 -2.35
N LYS A 3 9.87 -10.35 -3.58
CA LYS A 3 9.86 -8.91 -3.87
C LYS A 3 8.54 -8.24 -3.45
N TYR A 4 7.45 -9.01 -3.45
CA TYR A 4 6.09 -8.49 -3.17
C TYR A 4 5.35 -9.38 -2.17
N PRO A 5 4.47 -8.79 -1.32
CA PRO A 5 3.64 -9.56 -0.40
C PRO A 5 2.56 -10.33 -1.15
N LYS A 6 2.31 -11.57 -0.72
CA LYS A 6 1.27 -12.44 -1.28
C LYS A 6 -0.07 -12.27 -0.55
N ILE A 7 -1.16 -12.73 -1.17
CA ILE A 7 -2.48 -12.81 -0.52
C ILE A 7 -2.73 -14.25 -0.05
N GLY A 8 -2.99 -14.40 1.25
CA GLY A 8 -3.38 -15.68 1.86
C GLY A 8 -4.87 -15.94 1.73
N ILE A 9 -5.23 -17.12 1.25
CA ILE A 9 -6.62 -17.56 1.16
C ILE A 9 -6.89 -18.58 2.28
N ARG A 10 -7.83 -18.26 3.16
CA ARG A 10 -8.19 -19.05 4.35
C ARG A 10 -9.55 -19.71 4.16
N PRO A 11 -9.64 -20.98 3.71
CA PRO A 11 -10.90 -21.71 3.60
C PRO A 11 -11.39 -22.15 4.98
N THR A 12 -12.39 -21.48 5.54
CA THR A 12 -12.95 -21.84 6.85
C THR A 12 -14.20 -22.70 6.70
N ILE A 13 -14.37 -23.64 7.62
CA ILE A 13 -15.42 -24.67 7.55
C ILE A 13 -15.98 -24.98 8.94
N ASP A 14 -17.18 -25.55 8.99
CA ASP A 14 -17.72 -26.13 10.21
C ASP A 14 -16.81 -27.29 10.69
N GLY A 15 -16.20 -27.14 11.85
CA GLY A 15 -15.25 -28.12 12.38
C GLY A 15 -15.87 -29.39 12.95
N ARG A 16 -17.20 -29.58 12.87
CA ARG A 16 -17.87 -30.80 13.36
C ARG A 16 -17.66 -31.94 12.41
N GLN A 17 -16.99 -32.98 12.90
CA GLN A 17 -16.79 -34.25 12.17
C GLN A 17 -18.02 -35.13 12.25
N GLY A 18 -18.03 -36.20 11.47
CA GLY A 18 -19.15 -37.16 11.41
C GLY A 18 -20.21 -36.80 10.39
N GLY A 19 -19.78 -36.30 9.22
CA GLY A 19 -20.64 -36.03 8.06
C GLY A 19 -20.80 -34.55 7.74
N VAL A 20 -20.75 -33.64 8.71
CA VAL A 20 -20.97 -32.21 8.45
C VAL A 20 -19.79 -31.60 7.72
N ARG A 21 -18.61 -31.72 8.29
CA ARG A 21 -17.36 -31.18 7.70
C ARG A 21 -17.07 -31.82 6.36
N GLU A 22 -17.14 -33.14 6.34
CA GLU A 22 -16.79 -33.94 5.16
C GLU A 22 -17.66 -33.60 3.95
N SER A 23 -18.95 -33.26 4.19
CA SER A 23 -19.87 -32.87 3.12
C SER A 23 -19.58 -31.49 2.51
N LEU A 24 -18.71 -30.68 3.11
CA LEU A 24 -18.47 -29.28 2.73
C LEU A 24 -17.02 -29.00 2.32
N GLU A 25 -16.09 -29.94 2.53
CA GLU A 25 -14.65 -29.70 2.29
C GLU A 25 -14.36 -29.36 0.83
N ASP A 26 -14.86 -30.16 -0.09
CA ASP A 26 -14.64 -29.97 -1.53
C ASP A 26 -15.17 -28.62 -2.00
N LYS A 27 -16.38 -28.23 -1.56
CA LYS A 27 -16.96 -26.94 -1.87
C LYS A 27 -16.09 -25.80 -1.32
N THR A 28 -15.72 -25.86 -0.05
CA THR A 28 -14.95 -24.81 0.61
C THR A 28 -13.59 -24.61 -0.06
N MET A 29 -12.89 -25.68 -0.36
CA MET A 29 -11.62 -25.65 -1.09
C MET A 29 -11.79 -25.17 -2.54
N SER A 30 -12.88 -25.55 -3.22
CA SER A 30 -13.17 -25.10 -4.57
C SER A 30 -13.39 -23.58 -4.63
N LEU A 31 -14.16 -23.03 -3.70
CA LEU A 31 -14.36 -21.57 -3.59
C LEU A 31 -13.03 -20.85 -3.27
N ALA A 32 -12.18 -21.40 -2.41
CA ALA A 32 -10.88 -20.83 -2.11
C ALA A 32 -9.96 -20.79 -3.35
N ARG A 33 -9.94 -21.85 -4.15
CA ARG A 33 -9.19 -21.87 -5.43
C ARG A 33 -9.76 -20.85 -6.42
N ALA A 34 -11.08 -20.78 -6.56
CA ALA A 34 -11.73 -19.80 -7.44
C ALA A 34 -11.38 -18.35 -7.06
N VAL A 35 -11.29 -18.04 -5.74
CA VAL A 35 -10.85 -16.71 -5.27
C VAL A 35 -9.38 -16.47 -5.61
N ALA A 36 -8.51 -17.45 -5.42
CA ALA A 36 -7.10 -17.32 -5.78
C ALA A 36 -6.92 -17.06 -7.28
N ASP A 37 -7.63 -17.81 -8.12
CA ASP A 37 -7.61 -17.65 -9.58
C ASP A 37 -8.16 -16.30 -10.01
N LEU A 38 -9.27 -15.85 -9.41
CA LEU A 38 -9.84 -14.53 -9.66
C LEU A 38 -8.85 -13.40 -9.37
N ILE A 39 -8.19 -13.45 -8.20
CA ILE A 39 -7.22 -12.43 -7.80
C ILE A 39 -6.01 -12.45 -8.73
N SER A 40 -5.39 -13.59 -8.93
CA SER A 40 -4.17 -13.72 -9.74
C SER A 40 -4.37 -13.35 -11.20
N SER A 41 -5.59 -13.59 -11.73
CA SER A 41 -5.92 -13.24 -13.12
C SER A 41 -6.16 -11.73 -13.34
N HIS A 42 -6.59 -10.99 -12.30
CA HIS A 42 -7.09 -9.62 -12.47
C HIS A 42 -6.31 -8.57 -11.67
N VAL A 43 -5.48 -8.97 -10.71
CA VAL A 43 -4.69 -8.03 -9.91
C VAL A 43 -3.21 -8.22 -10.18
N LYS A 44 -2.51 -7.10 -10.38
CA LYS A 44 -1.08 -7.09 -10.70
C LYS A 44 -0.33 -6.23 -9.71
N TYR A 45 0.93 -6.58 -9.46
CA TYR A 45 1.89 -5.71 -8.79
C TYR A 45 2.29 -4.55 -9.70
N SER A 46 3.03 -3.60 -9.15
CA SER A 46 3.48 -2.40 -9.88
C SER A 46 4.38 -2.70 -11.09
N ASP A 47 5.05 -3.84 -11.11
CA ASP A 47 5.87 -4.28 -12.26
C ASP A 47 5.09 -5.06 -13.33
N GLY A 48 3.77 -5.19 -13.16
CA GLY A 48 2.88 -5.88 -14.08
C GLY A 48 2.77 -7.39 -13.87
N THR A 49 3.52 -7.98 -12.92
CA THR A 49 3.38 -9.40 -12.60
C THR A 49 2.07 -9.68 -11.86
N PRO A 50 1.42 -10.84 -12.07
CA PRO A 50 0.22 -11.24 -11.34
C PRO A 50 0.46 -11.31 -9.83
N VAL A 51 -0.55 -10.94 -9.04
CA VAL A 51 -0.51 -11.13 -7.59
C VAL A 51 -0.52 -12.62 -7.27
N GLU A 52 0.42 -13.05 -6.44
CA GLU A 52 0.51 -14.43 -5.98
C GLU A 52 -0.44 -14.67 -4.80
N CYS A 53 -1.16 -15.80 -4.85
CA CYS A 53 -2.02 -16.26 -3.79
C CYS A 53 -1.47 -17.54 -3.14
N VAL A 54 -1.58 -17.63 -1.83
CA VAL A 54 -1.22 -18.82 -1.03
C VAL A 54 -2.48 -19.35 -0.37
N ILE A 55 -2.88 -20.57 -0.68
CA ILE A 55 -4.03 -21.22 -0.03
C ILE A 55 -3.53 -22.03 1.16
N ALA A 56 -4.27 -22.09 2.27
CA ALA A 56 -4.00 -23.00 3.37
C ALA A 56 -3.97 -24.46 2.87
N ASP A 57 -3.21 -25.34 3.55
CA ASP A 57 -3.04 -26.75 3.11
C ASP A 57 -4.33 -27.55 3.17
N GLY A 58 -5.29 -27.13 3.96
CA GLY A 58 -6.62 -27.71 4.09
C GLY A 58 -7.62 -26.71 4.63
N THR A 59 -8.85 -27.17 4.87
CA THR A 59 -9.90 -26.35 5.47
C THR A 59 -9.62 -26.10 6.95
N ILE A 60 -10.04 -24.92 7.44
CA ILE A 60 -9.81 -24.43 8.80
C ILE A 60 -11.11 -24.51 9.59
N GLY A 61 -11.25 -25.53 10.45
CA GLY A 61 -12.41 -25.71 11.32
C GLY A 61 -12.08 -25.67 12.78
N ARG A 62 -10.77 -25.62 13.16
CA ARG A 62 -10.30 -25.66 14.55
C ARG A 62 -9.06 -24.80 14.73
N VAL A 63 -8.75 -24.49 16.01
CA VAL A 63 -7.62 -23.64 16.42
C VAL A 63 -6.27 -24.12 15.86
N GLY A 64 -5.99 -25.44 15.92
CA GLY A 64 -4.73 -25.98 15.43
C GLY A 64 -4.52 -25.76 13.92
N GLU A 65 -5.59 -25.92 13.14
CA GLU A 65 -5.57 -25.67 11.68
C GLU A 65 -5.39 -24.18 11.38
N SER A 66 -6.01 -23.31 12.18
CA SER A 66 -5.83 -21.87 12.09
C SER A 66 -4.40 -21.44 12.40
N ALA A 67 -3.77 -22.04 13.42
CA ALA A 67 -2.36 -21.80 13.77
C ALA A 67 -1.41 -22.27 12.65
N ALA A 68 -1.59 -23.49 12.17
CA ALA A 68 -0.78 -24.02 11.05
C ALA A 68 -0.90 -23.17 9.79
N CYS A 69 -2.10 -22.65 9.49
CA CYS A 69 -2.30 -21.73 8.39
C CYS A 69 -1.51 -20.42 8.59
N ALA A 70 -1.53 -19.85 9.79
CA ALA A 70 -0.78 -18.63 10.10
C ALA A 70 0.73 -18.84 9.94
N GLU A 71 1.29 -19.93 10.47
CA GLU A 71 2.70 -20.28 10.32
C GLU A 71 3.12 -20.46 8.84
N LYS A 72 2.27 -21.14 8.06
CA LYS A 72 2.49 -21.26 6.61
C LYS A 72 2.53 -19.90 5.95
N PHE A 73 1.58 -19.04 6.22
CA PHE A 73 1.45 -17.74 5.58
C PHE A 73 2.61 -16.81 5.91
N GLU A 74 3.09 -16.83 7.15
CA GLU A 74 4.30 -16.07 7.53
C GLU A 74 5.53 -16.56 6.75
N ARG A 75 5.73 -17.85 6.67
CA ARG A 75 6.86 -18.46 5.93
C ARG A 75 6.80 -18.18 4.43
N GLU A 76 5.60 -18.13 3.86
CA GLU A 76 5.38 -17.90 2.42
C GLU A 76 5.38 -16.41 2.03
N GLY A 77 5.48 -15.49 2.99
CA GLY A 77 5.50 -14.05 2.72
C GLY A 77 4.13 -13.44 2.41
N VAL A 78 3.09 -13.99 3.01
CA VAL A 78 1.74 -13.41 2.96
C VAL A 78 1.73 -12.06 3.69
N GLY A 79 1.10 -11.06 3.10
CA GLY A 79 0.94 -9.72 3.69
C GLY A 79 -0.51 -9.27 3.88
N ALA A 80 -1.47 -10.03 3.35
CA ALA A 80 -2.91 -9.79 3.49
C ALA A 80 -3.68 -11.11 3.39
N THR A 81 -4.86 -11.22 3.99
CA THR A 81 -5.64 -12.47 3.98
C THR A 81 -7.09 -12.26 3.60
N ILE A 82 -7.65 -13.22 2.87
CA ILE A 82 -9.08 -13.34 2.70
C ILE A 82 -9.56 -14.70 3.22
N THR A 83 -10.49 -14.67 4.18
CA THR A 83 -11.20 -15.84 4.65
C THR A 83 -12.37 -16.11 3.73
N VAL A 84 -12.49 -17.36 3.26
CA VAL A 84 -13.59 -17.82 2.39
C VAL A 84 -14.33 -18.89 3.15
N THR A 85 -15.63 -18.68 3.36
CA THR A 85 -16.45 -19.66 4.08
C THR A 85 -17.71 -20.01 3.32
N SER A 86 -17.89 -21.31 3.06
CA SER A 86 -19.09 -21.87 2.41
C SER A 86 -20.25 -22.05 3.39
N CYS A 87 -19.99 -22.05 4.70
CA CYS A 87 -20.95 -22.40 5.72
C CYS A 87 -20.68 -21.66 7.03
N TRP A 88 -21.60 -21.81 7.97
CA TRP A 88 -21.37 -21.42 9.36
C TRP A 88 -20.19 -22.21 9.96
N CYS A 89 -19.34 -21.54 10.76
CA CYS A 89 -18.26 -22.18 11.51
C CYS A 89 -17.97 -21.44 12.83
N TYR A 90 -17.08 -21.97 13.64
CA TYR A 90 -16.72 -21.38 14.94
C TYR A 90 -15.76 -20.19 14.74
N GLY A 91 -16.27 -18.94 14.95
CA GLY A 91 -15.53 -17.73 14.67
C GLY A 91 -14.25 -17.58 15.51
N SER A 92 -14.33 -17.81 16.81
CA SER A 92 -13.18 -17.66 17.71
C SER A 92 -12.02 -18.62 17.42
N GLU A 93 -12.33 -19.79 16.85
CA GLU A 93 -11.34 -20.82 16.53
C GLU A 93 -10.67 -20.62 15.17
N THR A 94 -11.36 -19.95 14.24
CA THR A 94 -10.97 -19.92 12.84
C THR A 94 -10.55 -18.54 12.32
N MET A 95 -10.81 -17.48 13.10
CA MET A 95 -10.49 -16.12 12.68
C MET A 95 -8.99 -15.87 12.52
N ASP A 96 -8.63 -14.94 11.64
CA ASP A 96 -7.26 -14.49 11.48
C ASP A 96 -6.88 -13.52 12.59
N MET A 97 -5.94 -13.93 13.43
CA MET A 97 -5.47 -13.17 14.58
C MET A 97 -4.26 -12.28 14.30
N ASN A 98 -3.70 -12.28 13.08
CA ASN A 98 -2.54 -11.43 12.78
C ASN A 98 -2.96 -9.94 12.86
N PRO A 99 -2.34 -9.12 13.71
CA PRO A 99 -2.77 -7.73 13.91
C PRO A 99 -2.39 -6.81 12.74
N TYR A 100 -1.52 -7.26 11.87
CA TYR A 100 -0.90 -6.42 10.87
C TYR A 100 -1.39 -6.65 9.44
N TRP A 101 -2.05 -7.75 9.17
CA TRP A 101 -2.52 -8.05 7.82
C TRP A 101 -3.89 -7.42 7.53
N PRO A 102 -4.04 -6.69 6.42
CA PRO A 102 -5.36 -6.38 5.89
C PRO A 102 -6.18 -7.65 5.68
N LYS A 103 -7.42 -7.65 6.17
CA LYS A 103 -8.27 -8.84 6.19
C LYS A 103 -9.58 -8.61 5.46
N ALA A 104 -10.04 -9.63 4.74
CA ALA A 104 -11.42 -9.74 4.30
C ALA A 104 -12.01 -11.08 4.71
N VAL A 105 -13.33 -11.13 4.77
CA VAL A 105 -14.09 -12.36 4.96
C VAL A 105 -15.19 -12.38 3.90
N TRP A 106 -15.19 -13.39 3.05
CA TRP A 106 -16.29 -13.68 2.15
C TRP A 106 -17.15 -14.79 2.72
N GLY A 107 -18.37 -14.47 3.12
CA GLY A 107 -19.39 -15.42 3.53
C GLY A 107 -20.30 -15.77 2.35
N PHE A 108 -20.33 -17.05 1.97
CA PHE A 108 -21.23 -17.56 0.93
C PHE A 108 -22.69 -17.32 1.32
N ASN A 109 -23.46 -16.67 0.46
CA ASN A 109 -24.88 -16.40 0.67
C ASN A 109 -25.73 -17.54 0.13
N GLY A 110 -25.70 -18.70 0.80
CA GLY A 110 -26.34 -19.92 0.34
C GLY A 110 -27.73 -20.17 0.96
N THR A 111 -28.55 -20.97 0.27
CA THR A 111 -29.85 -21.41 0.74
C THR A 111 -29.78 -22.27 1.99
N GLU A 112 -28.71 -23.06 2.13
CA GLU A 112 -28.47 -23.91 3.28
C GLU A 112 -27.13 -23.57 3.93
N ARG A 113 -27.04 -23.65 5.28
CA ARG A 113 -25.81 -23.43 6.06
C ARG A 113 -25.05 -22.18 5.62
N PRO A 114 -25.66 -21.00 5.61
CA PRO A 114 -25.10 -19.83 4.97
C PRO A 114 -23.81 -19.35 5.67
N GLY A 115 -22.73 -19.18 4.91
CA GLY A 115 -21.49 -18.56 5.37
C GLY A 115 -21.68 -17.09 5.77
N ALA A 116 -22.73 -16.44 5.29
CA ALA A 116 -23.10 -15.08 5.68
C ALA A 116 -23.38 -14.94 7.19
N VAL A 117 -23.85 -16.00 7.86
CA VAL A 117 -24.04 -15.99 9.33
C VAL A 117 -22.70 -15.98 10.05
N TYR A 118 -21.73 -16.76 9.59
CA TYR A 118 -20.36 -16.70 10.11
C TYR A 118 -19.76 -15.33 9.88
N LEU A 119 -19.93 -14.76 8.70
CA LEU A 119 -19.44 -13.44 8.36
C LEU A 119 -19.84 -12.39 9.41
N ALA A 120 -21.11 -12.32 9.75
CA ALA A 120 -21.62 -11.37 10.74
C ALA A 120 -20.96 -11.56 12.12
N ALA A 121 -20.87 -12.82 12.58
CA ALA A 121 -20.28 -13.16 13.86
C ALA A 121 -18.77 -12.89 13.91
N VAL A 122 -18.02 -13.25 12.86
CA VAL A 122 -16.57 -13.08 12.85
C VAL A 122 -16.14 -11.63 12.69
N LEU A 123 -16.90 -10.81 11.95
CA LEU A 123 -16.65 -9.37 11.88
C LEU A 123 -16.81 -8.69 13.24
N ALA A 124 -17.85 -9.07 14.02
CA ALA A 124 -18.02 -8.61 15.39
C ALA A 124 -16.85 -9.05 16.29
N GLY A 125 -16.39 -10.30 16.15
CA GLY A 125 -15.24 -10.82 16.87
C GLY A 125 -13.94 -10.08 16.54
N HIS A 126 -13.70 -9.79 15.26
CA HIS A 126 -12.58 -8.96 14.82
C HIS A 126 -12.64 -7.54 15.40
N ALA A 127 -13.81 -6.90 15.35
CA ALA A 127 -14.00 -5.55 15.90
C ALA A 127 -13.73 -5.50 17.39
N GLN A 128 -14.21 -6.47 18.18
CA GLN A 128 -13.93 -6.57 19.63
C GLN A 128 -12.44 -6.67 19.95
N LYS A 129 -11.64 -7.23 19.06
CA LYS A 129 -10.19 -7.42 19.25
C LYS A 129 -9.35 -6.30 18.64
N GLY A 130 -9.96 -5.26 18.07
CA GLY A 130 -9.25 -4.22 17.35
C GLY A 130 -8.55 -4.71 16.08
N LEU A 131 -9.06 -5.77 15.44
CA LEU A 131 -8.53 -6.39 14.23
C LEU A 131 -9.50 -6.17 13.06
N PRO A 132 -9.55 -4.98 12.43
CA PRO A 132 -10.55 -4.69 11.43
C PRO A 132 -10.50 -5.66 10.26
N ALA A 133 -11.66 -6.09 9.79
CA ALA A 133 -11.81 -6.96 8.64
C ALA A 133 -12.92 -6.45 7.72
N PHE A 134 -12.73 -6.60 6.40
CA PHE A 134 -13.68 -6.18 5.38
C PHE A 134 -14.66 -7.33 5.06
N GLY A 135 -15.97 -7.07 5.22
CA GLY A 135 -17.01 -8.06 4.95
C GLY A 135 -17.44 -8.10 3.49
N ILE A 136 -17.54 -9.30 2.93
CA ILE A 136 -18.00 -9.54 1.56
C ILE A 136 -19.10 -10.59 1.57
N TYR A 137 -20.21 -10.31 0.91
CA TYR A 137 -21.25 -11.31 0.61
C TYR A 137 -22.00 -10.92 -0.67
N GLY A 138 -22.64 -11.91 -1.30
CA GLY A 138 -23.43 -11.72 -2.52
C GLY A 138 -24.79 -11.11 -2.23
N ARG A 139 -25.32 -10.32 -3.20
CA ARG A 139 -26.67 -9.76 -3.14
C ARG A 139 -27.72 -10.84 -3.20
N ASP A 140 -27.55 -11.76 -4.14
CA ASP A 140 -28.51 -12.82 -4.40
C ASP A 140 -28.14 -14.09 -3.64
N VAL A 141 -29.14 -14.87 -3.27
CA VAL A 141 -28.97 -16.17 -2.62
C VAL A 141 -28.57 -17.20 -3.67
N GLN A 142 -27.52 -17.96 -3.39
CA GLN A 142 -27.05 -19.04 -4.26
C GLN A 142 -27.51 -20.41 -3.75
N ASP A 143 -27.76 -21.31 -4.67
CA ASP A 143 -28.02 -22.70 -4.32
C ASP A 143 -26.78 -23.39 -3.76
N LEU A 144 -26.97 -24.42 -2.96
CA LEU A 144 -25.88 -25.14 -2.29
C LEU A 144 -24.83 -25.67 -3.27
N ASP A 145 -25.22 -26.10 -4.43
CA ASP A 145 -24.35 -26.69 -5.46
C ASP A 145 -23.69 -25.64 -6.36
N ASP A 146 -24.07 -24.36 -6.25
CA ASP A 146 -23.43 -23.28 -6.99
C ASP A 146 -22.11 -22.91 -6.36
N ASN A 147 -21.01 -23.16 -7.06
CA ASN A 147 -19.64 -22.83 -6.66
C ASN A 147 -19.09 -21.60 -7.40
N SER A 148 -19.92 -20.88 -8.12
CA SER A 148 -19.49 -19.66 -8.81
C SER A 148 -19.28 -18.48 -7.85
N ILE A 149 -18.48 -17.50 -8.28
CA ILE A 149 -18.35 -16.22 -7.59
C ILE A 149 -19.28 -15.23 -8.28
N PRO A 150 -20.35 -14.74 -7.63
CA PRO A 150 -21.23 -13.74 -8.21
C PRO A 150 -20.46 -12.48 -8.62
N ALA A 151 -20.92 -11.80 -9.66
CA ALA A 151 -20.22 -10.63 -10.21
C ALA A 151 -20.01 -9.51 -9.18
N ASP A 152 -21.01 -9.24 -8.33
CA ASP A 152 -20.89 -8.23 -7.25
C ASP A 152 -19.91 -8.66 -6.15
N VAL A 153 -19.78 -9.96 -5.89
CA VAL A 153 -18.76 -10.50 -4.96
C VAL A 153 -17.37 -10.40 -5.58
N ALA A 154 -17.22 -10.77 -6.86
CA ALA A 154 -15.97 -10.67 -7.58
C ALA A 154 -15.44 -9.22 -7.59
N GLU A 155 -16.29 -8.24 -7.85
CA GLU A 155 -15.93 -6.82 -7.80
C GLU A 155 -15.40 -6.42 -6.41
N LYS A 156 -16.10 -6.83 -5.33
CA LYS A 156 -15.70 -6.52 -3.95
C LYS A 156 -14.37 -7.19 -3.58
N ILE A 157 -14.16 -8.45 -3.97
CA ILE A 157 -12.90 -9.17 -3.76
C ILE A 157 -11.75 -8.46 -4.48
N LEU A 158 -11.91 -8.12 -5.75
CA LEU A 158 -10.87 -7.47 -6.54
C LEU A 158 -10.55 -6.07 -6.04
N ARG A 159 -11.54 -5.30 -5.61
CA ARG A 159 -11.34 -3.97 -4.99
C ARG A 159 -10.56 -4.09 -3.69
N TRP A 160 -10.96 -5.02 -2.81
CA TRP A 160 -10.24 -5.30 -1.58
C TRP A 160 -8.81 -5.78 -1.85
N ALA A 161 -8.60 -6.71 -2.77
CA ALA A 161 -7.29 -7.29 -3.06
C ALA A 161 -6.27 -6.21 -3.53
N ARG A 162 -6.70 -5.27 -4.38
CA ARG A 162 -5.86 -4.14 -4.80
C ARG A 162 -5.44 -3.26 -3.62
N ALA A 163 -6.39 -2.90 -2.75
CA ALA A 163 -6.09 -2.09 -1.57
C ALA A 163 -5.20 -2.86 -0.57
N ALA A 164 -5.48 -4.14 -0.34
CA ALA A 164 -4.76 -4.98 0.60
C ALA A 164 -3.28 -5.17 0.19
N VAL A 165 -3.02 -5.40 -1.09
CA VAL A 165 -1.65 -5.50 -1.62
C VAL A 165 -0.91 -4.17 -1.47
N ALA A 166 -1.56 -3.04 -1.76
CA ALA A 166 -0.96 -1.73 -1.59
C ALA A 166 -0.57 -1.47 -0.13
N VAL A 167 -1.48 -1.72 0.82
CA VAL A 167 -1.19 -1.58 2.26
C VAL A 167 -0.09 -2.54 2.72
N ALA A 168 -0.12 -3.79 2.25
CA ALA A 168 0.91 -4.76 2.59
C ALA A 168 2.31 -4.35 2.08
N GLN A 169 2.38 -3.67 0.93
CA GLN A 169 3.63 -3.13 0.39
C GLN A 169 4.15 -1.92 1.16
N MET A 170 3.29 -1.16 1.81
CA MET A 170 3.69 0.00 2.64
C MET A 170 4.47 -0.43 3.90
N ARG A 171 4.22 -1.62 4.40
CA ARG A 171 4.85 -2.11 5.62
C ARG A 171 6.37 -2.09 5.56
N GLY A 172 7.00 -1.52 6.58
CA GLY A 172 8.45 -1.40 6.70
C GLY A 172 9.07 -0.28 5.84
N GLN A 173 8.24 0.45 5.09
CA GLN A 173 8.64 1.65 4.38
C GLN A 173 8.41 2.89 5.23
N SER A 174 8.74 4.07 4.72
CA SER A 174 8.54 5.33 5.42
C SER A 174 7.79 6.37 4.60
N TYR A 175 7.23 7.33 5.30
CA TYR A 175 6.89 8.65 4.81
C TYR A 175 8.01 9.63 5.22
N LEU A 176 8.51 10.43 4.29
CA LEU A 176 9.56 11.40 4.55
C LEU A 176 8.95 12.80 4.69
N SER A 177 8.94 13.31 5.91
CA SER A 177 8.55 14.68 6.21
C SER A 177 9.76 15.59 6.06
N ILE A 178 9.70 16.56 5.16
CA ILE A 178 10.76 17.55 4.94
C ILE A 178 10.35 18.85 5.63
N GLY A 179 11.08 19.21 6.68
CA GLY A 179 10.74 20.33 7.56
C GLY A 179 9.84 19.93 8.73
N SER A 180 9.05 20.88 9.23
CA SER A 180 8.17 20.70 10.37
C SER A 180 6.71 21.06 10.03
N GLN A 181 5.89 21.42 11.02
CA GLN A 181 4.49 21.80 10.79
C GLN A 181 4.34 23.10 10.02
N CYS A 182 3.49 23.13 9.02
CA CYS A 182 3.21 24.31 8.22
C CYS A 182 2.21 25.24 8.93
N MET A 183 2.70 26.34 9.51
CA MET A 183 1.93 27.50 9.95
C MET A 183 0.63 27.19 10.76
N GLY A 184 0.56 26.09 11.48
CA GLY A 184 -0.61 25.73 12.27
C GLY A 184 -1.83 25.26 11.44
N ILE A 185 -1.62 24.88 10.19
CA ILE A 185 -2.67 24.22 9.40
C ILE A 185 -2.99 22.87 10.04
N ALA A 186 -4.22 22.69 10.52
CA ALA A 186 -4.62 21.51 11.29
C ALA A 186 -4.35 20.19 10.55
N GLY A 187 -4.56 20.15 9.23
CA GLY A 187 -4.30 18.96 8.42
C GLY A 187 -2.82 18.61 8.23
N SER A 188 -1.88 19.51 8.58
CA SER A 188 -0.44 19.25 8.54
C SER A 188 0.10 18.65 9.84
N ILE A 189 -0.71 18.61 10.89
CA ILE A 189 -0.35 18.01 12.17
C ILE A 189 -0.66 16.52 12.08
N VAL A 190 0.37 15.72 11.81
CA VAL A 190 0.24 14.27 11.65
C VAL A 190 0.73 13.58 12.92
N ASP A 191 -0.10 12.72 13.48
CA ASP A 191 0.34 11.79 14.52
C ASP A 191 1.27 10.74 13.90
N GLN A 192 2.52 10.72 14.32
CA GLN A 192 3.52 9.77 13.80
C GLN A 192 3.12 8.32 14.08
N ASN A 193 2.40 8.06 15.17
CA ASN A 193 1.94 6.73 15.51
C ASN A 193 0.88 6.21 14.53
N PHE A 194 0.12 7.09 13.88
CA PHE A 194 -0.85 6.71 12.86
C PHE A 194 -0.23 5.89 11.73
N PHE A 195 0.91 6.32 11.20
CA PHE A 195 1.61 5.59 10.13
C PHE A 195 2.07 4.21 10.57
N GLN A 196 2.57 4.09 11.80
CA GLN A 196 3.02 2.81 12.34
C GLN A 196 1.84 1.89 12.65
N GLU A 197 0.81 2.41 13.31
CA GLU A 197 -0.32 1.62 13.80
C GLU A 197 -1.20 1.09 12.65
N TYR A 198 -1.53 1.95 11.67
CA TYR A 198 -2.45 1.59 10.60
C TYR A 198 -1.78 1.07 9.33
N LEU A 199 -0.56 1.53 9.02
CA LEU A 199 0.11 1.22 7.77
C LEU A 199 1.41 0.41 7.96
N GLY A 200 1.89 0.26 9.20
CA GLY A 200 3.19 -0.38 9.48
C GLY A 200 4.37 0.41 8.93
N MET A 201 4.20 1.71 8.69
CA MET A 201 5.20 2.62 8.16
C MET A 201 5.89 3.42 9.28
N ARG A 202 7.08 3.93 8.99
CA ARG A 202 7.73 4.96 9.81
C ARG A 202 7.43 6.35 9.26
N ASN A 203 7.44 7.33 10.15
CA ASN A 203 7.52 8.73 9.76
C ASN A 203 8.96 9.20 10.03
N GLU A 204 9.72 9.43 8.97
CA GLU A 204 11.07 9.95 9.02
C GLU A 204 11.05 11.46 8.76
N SER A 205 11.94 12.21 9.39
CA SER A 205 12.01 13.67 9.22
C SER A 205 13.39 14.10 8.78
N VAL A 206 13.43 15.01 7.83
CA VAL A 206 14.65 15.66 7.34
C VAL A 206 14.46 17.16 7.45
N ASP A 207 15.49 17.87 7.95
CA ASP A 207 15.50 19.33 7.98
C ASP A 207 15.59 19.89 6.56
N GLU A 208 14.86 20.98 6.30
CA GLU A 208 14.86 21.64 4.99
C GLU A 208 16.26 22.11 4.55
N THR A 209 17.11 22.46 5.52
CA THR A 209 18.50 22.89 5.27
C THR A 209 19.36 21.78 4.67
N GLU A 210 19.00 20.52 4.85
CA GLU A 210 19.73 19.40 4.23
C GLU A 210 19.64 19.44 2.71
N ILE A 211 18.53 19.86 2.16
CA ILE A 211 18.38 20.05 0.70
C ILE A 211 19.31 21.16 0.23
N LEU A 212 19.34 22.29 0.95
CA LEU A 212 20.20 23.43 0.61
C LEU A 212 21.68 23.06 0.72
N ARG A 213 22.08 22.36 1.79
CA ARG A 213 23.45 21.85 1.96
C ARG A 213 23.87 20.97 0.79
N ARG A 214 23.03 20.01 0.39
CA ARG A 214 23.32 19.14 -0.75
C ARG A 214 23.43 19.90 -2.07
N MET A 215 22.62 20.93 -2.27
CA MET A 215 22.76 21.80 -3.44
C MET A 215 24.07 22.56 -3.45
N GLU A 216 24.44 23.17 -2.31
CA GLU A 216 25.65 23.99 -2.14
C GLU A 216 26.91 23.14 -2.29
N GLU A 217 26.96 21.99 -1.65
CA GLU A 217 28.10 21.06 -1.71
C GLU A 217 28.11 20.20 -2.99
N GLY A 218 27.07 20.30 -3.84
CA GLY A 218 26.97 19.56 -5.11
C GLY A 218 26.74 18.06 -4.92
N ILE A 219 26.03 17.66 -3.86
CA ILE A 219 25.71 16.28 -3.51
C ILE A 219 24.46 15.82 -4.28
N TYR A 220 24.60 15.62 -5.56
CA TYR A 220 23.62 15.04 -6.47
C TYR A 220 24.32 14.50 -7.72
N ASP A 221 23.71 13.52 -8.38
CA ASP A 221 24.26 12.94 -9.62
C ASP A 221 24.16 13.97 -10.77
N ARG A 222 25.33 14.40 -11.28
CA ARG A 222 25.42 15.43 -12.32
C ARG A 222 24.98 14.93 -13.68
N GLU A 223 25.12 13.63 -13.97
CA GLU A 223 24.65 13.05 -15.23
C GLU A 223 23.13 12.96 -15.25
N GLU A 224 22.53 12.54 -14.12
CA GLU A 224 21.07 12.58 -13.97
C GLU A 224 20.52 13.99 -14.00
N TYR A 225 21.22 14.94 -13.37
CA TYR A 225 20.83 16.34 -13.42
C TYR A 225 20.80 16.87 -14.85
N ALA A 226 21.82 16.60 -15.67
CA ALA A 226 21.84 17.01 -17.07
C ALA A 226 20.68 16.40 -17.88
N LYS A 227 20.36 15.11 -17.64
CA LYS A 227 19.22 14.43 -18.26
C LYS A 227 17.88 15.05 -17.82
N ALA A 228 17.73 15.34 -16.54
CA ALA A 228 16.52 15.93 -15.99
C ALA A 228 16.32 17.36 -16.52
N MET A 229 17.35 18.17 -16.61
CA MET A 229 17.28 19.50 -17.22
C MET A 229 16.88 19.43 -18.70
N ALA A 230 17.45 18.50 -19.47
CA ALA A 230 17.06 18.32 -20.87
C ALA A 230 15.57 17.86 -21.01
N TRP A 231 15.10 17.05 -20.07
CA TRP A 231 13.70 16.63 -20.01
C TRP A 231 12.77 17.82 -19.69
N THR A 232 13.11 18.64 -18.69
CA THR A 232 12.31 19.84 -18.36
C THR A 232 12.30 20.84 -19.50
N GLU A 233 13.42 21.06 -20.18
CA GLU A 233 13.48 21.89 -21.37
C GLU A 233 12.48 21.45 -22.43
N LYS A 234 12.40 20.16 -22.65
CA LYS A 234 11.55 19.59 -23.70
C LYS A 234 10.07 19.58 -23.37
N TYR A 235 9.72 19.30 -22.11
CA TYR A 235 8.34 18.99 -21.73
C TYR A 235 7.68 19.99 -20.79
N CYS A 236 8.45 20.69 -19.97
CA CYS A 236 7.93 21.54 -18.90
C CYS A 236 8.05 23.04 -19.17
N LYS A 237 9.00 23.46 -20.01
CA LYS A 237 9.14 24.90 -20.29
C LYS A 237 7.91 25.45 -20.98
N THR A 238 7.35 26.47 -20.36
CA THR A 238 6.16 27.15 -20.85
C THR A 238 6.39 27.78 -22.23
N LYS A 239 5.45 27.59 -23.11
CA LYS A 239 5.39 28.32 -24.38
C LYS A 239 5.24 29.82 -24.12
N GLU A 240 5.74 30.62 -25.04
CA GLU A 240 5.53 32.05 -25.01
C GLU A 240 4.05 32.39 -24.84
N GLY A 241 3.72 33.34 -23.92
CA GLY A 241 2.35 33.73 -23.61
C GLY A 241 1.65 32.90 -22.53
N TRP A 242 2.29 31.91 -21.94
CA TRP A 242 1.71 31.11 -20.84
C TRP A 242 1.96 31.69 -19.45
N GLU A 243 2.64 32.82 -19.35
CA GLU A 243 2.82 33.51 -18.09
C GLU A 243 1.46 33.95 -17.51
N LYS A 244 1.11 33.40 -16.36
CA LYS A 244 -0.15 33.68 -15.66
C LYS A 244 0.04 34.50 -14.40
N ASN A 245 1.28 34.74 -14.00
CA ASN A 245 1.55 35.59 -12.86
C ASN A 245 1.13 37.03 -13.14
N ARG A 246 0.76 37.74 -12.09
CA ARG A 246 0.51 39.19 -12.18
C ARG A 246 1.77 39.90 -12.67
N PRO A 247 1.67 41.00 -13.43
CA PRO A 247 2.81 41.70 -14.01
C PRO A 247 3.94 41.98 -13.02
N GLU A 248 3.59 42.35 -11.80
CA GLU A 248 4.56 42.66 -10.72
C GLU A 248 5.29 41.43 -10.16
N ARG A 249 4.84 40.21 -10.48
CA ARG A 249 5.43 38.93 -10.08
C ARG A 249 6.03 38.15 -11.24
N GLN A 250 6.00 38.72 -12.45
CA GLN A 250 6.59 38.05 -13.60
C GLN A 250 8.12 38.09 -13.50
N LYS A 251 8.74 36.94 -13.77
CA LYS A 251 10.18 36.77 -13.73
C LYS A 251 10.79 36.91 -15.12
N THR A 252 12.04 37.38 -15.20
CA THR A 252 12.82 37.37 -16.43
C THR A 252 13.12 35.92 -16.85
N ARG A 253 13.61 35.76 -18.08
CA ARG A 253 14.02 34.41 -18.58
C ARG A 253 15.13 33.83 -17.73
N GLU A 254 16.12 34.60 -17.39
CA GLU A 254 17.27 34.20 -16.57
C GLU A 254 16.81 33.76 -15.17
N GLN A 255 15.87 34.49 -14.57
CA GLN A 255 15.29 34.11 -13.28
C GLN A 255 14.52 32.80 -13.36
N LYS A 256 13.76 32.57 -14.42
CA LYS A 256 13.03 31.31 -14.64
C LYS A 256 14.00 30.14 -14.87
N ASP A 257 15.06 30.34 -15.59
CA ASP A 257 16.07 29.31 -15.83
C ASP A 257 16.80 28.93 -14.51
N ALA A 258 17.12 29.92 -13.67
CA ALA A 258 17.68 29.69 -12.34
C ALA A 258 16.69 28.92 -11.42
N ASP A 259 15.39 29.26 -11.46
CA ASP A 259 14.36 28.50 -10.74
C ASP A 259 14.29 27.05 -11.21
N TRP A 260 14.37 26.79 -12.53
CA TRP A 260 14.41 25.44 -13.08
C TRP A 260 15.62 24.65 -12.61
N GLU A 261 16.80 25.25 -12.62
CA GLU A 261 18.00 24.61 -12.08
C GLU A 261 17.82 24.21 -10.60
N PHE A 262 17.24 25.12 -9.82
CA PHE A 262 17.01 24.89 -8.40
C PHE A 262 16.01 23.74 -8.17
N VAL A 263 14.83 23.77 -8.79
CA VAL A 263 13.80 22.77 -8.55
C VAL A 263 14.15 21.40 -9.09
N VAL A 264 14.94 21.32 -10.15
CA VAL A 264 15.45 20.03 -10.66
C VAL A 264 16.47 19.42 -9.71
N LYS A 265 17.41 20.23 -9.16
CA LYS A 265 18.32 19.77 -8.12
C LYS A 265 17.55 19.30 -6.89
N MET A 266 16.56 20.06 -6.43
CA MET A 266 15.70 19.71 -5.31
C MET A 266 15.00 18.36 -5.54
N THR A 267 14.43 18.15 -6.72
CA THR A 267 13.75 16.88 -7.07
C THR A 267 14.69 15.68 -6.98
N LEU A 268 15.90 15.79 -7.53
CA LEU A 268 16.88 14.69 -7.46
C LEU A 268 17.35 14.43 -6.03
N ILE A 269 17.60 15.49 -5.27
CA ILE A 269 18.00 15.38 -3.85
C ILE A 269 16.89 14.73 -3.02
N VAL A 270 15.64 15.13 -3.20
CA VAL A 270 14.51 14.53 -2.48
C VAL A 270 14.33 13.05 -2.86
N ARG A 271 14.43 12.70 -4.15
CA ARG A 271 14.45 11.31 -4.58
C ARG A 271 15.55 10.51 -3.88
N ASP A 272 16.75 11.06 -3.84
CA ASP A 272 17.91 10.40 -3.22
C ASP A 272 17.73 10.28 -1.69
N LEU A 273 17.14 11.27 -1.04
CA LEU A 273 16.73 11.18 0.37
C LEU A 273 15.69 10.06 0.57
N MET A 274 14.73 9.90 -0.34
CA MET A 274 13.71 8.86 -0.24
C MET A 274 14.28 7.45 -0.47
N LYS A 275 14.99 7.25 -1.58
CA LYS A 275 15.38 5.91 -2.08
C LYS A 275 16.84 5.55 -1.89
N GLY A 276 17.69 6.55 -1.66
CA GLY A 276 19.13 6.41 -1.77
C GLY A 276 19.62 6.46 -3.22
N ASN A 277 20.93 6.68 -3.38
CA ASN A 277 21.58 6.72 -4.68
C ASN A 277 23.00 6.14 -4.58
N PRO A 278 23.25 4.92 -5.11
CA PRO A 278 24.59 4.30 -5.08
C PRO A 278 25.67 5.17 -5.72
N ARG A 279 25.31 6.00 -6.71
CA ARG A 279 26.26 6.90 -7.39
C ARG A 279 26.88 7.92 -6.45
N LEU A 280 26.11 8.41 -5.47
CA LEU A 280 26.65 9.30 -4.44
C LEU A 280 27.75 8.62 -3.61
N ARG A 281 27.65 7.33 -3.35
CA ARG A 281 28.69 6.55 -2.68
C ARG A 281 29.98 6.50 -3.48
N GLU A 282 29.87 6.31 -4.79
CA GLU A 282 31.03 6.33 -5.71
C GLU A 282 31.69 7.71 -5.76
N MET A 283 30.92 8.77 -5.59
CA MET A 283 31.40 10.15 -5.50
C MET A 283 32.02 10.49 -4.14
N GLY A 284 31.98 9.58 -3.14
CA GLY A 284 32.55 9.76 -1.81
C GLY A 284 31.52 10.10 -0.71
N PHE A 285 30.27 10.35 -1.05
CA PHE A 285 29.17 10.70 -0.13
C PHE A 285 28.47 9.45 0.37
N LYS A 286 29.10 8.74 1.31
CA LYS A 286 28.66 7.40 1.75
C LYS A 286 27.35 7.44 2.53
N GLU A 287 27.17 8.44 3.38
CA GLU A 287 25.94 8.59 4.18
C GLU A 287 24.80 9.12 3.33
N GLU A 288 25.05 10.11 2.51
CA GLU A 288 24.05 10.72 1.63
C GLU A 288 23.54 9.75 0.53
N ALA A 289 24.32 8.71 0.25
CA ALA A 289 23.90 7.62 -0.64
C ALA A 289 22.81 6.72 -0.04
N ILE A 290 22.58 6.81 1.29
CA ILE A 290 21.58 6.01 2.00
C ILE A 290 20.26 6.79 2.00
N GLY A 291 19.20 6.17 1.51
CA GLY A 291 17.85 6.73 1.58
C GLY A 291 17.09 6.31 2.84
N HIS A 292 15.96 6.94 3.06
CA HIS A 292 15.06 6.66 4.18
C HIS A 292 14.03 5.56 3.90
N ASN A 293 14.18 4.80 2.81
CA ASN A 293 13.21 3.79 2.35
C ASN A 293 11.78 4.36 2.23
N ALA A 294 11.67 5.62 1.78
CA ALA A 294 10.39 6.31 1.71
C ALA A 294 9.67 6.06 0.38
N ILE A 295 8.34 5.94 0.45
CA ILE A 295 7.45 5.80 -0.70
C ILE A 295 6.62 7.06 -0.96
N ALA A 296 6.64 7.98 -0.02
CA ALA A 296 6.02 9.28 -0.14
C ALA A 296 6.86 10.32 0.61
N ALA A 297 6.82 11.55 0.16
CA ALA A 297 7.43 12.68 0.82
C ALA A 297 6.52 13.91 0.74
N GLY A 298 6.70 14.86 1.65
CA GLY A 298 6.00 16.13 1.62
C GLY A 298 6.79 17.21 2.32
N PHE A 299 6.67 18.44 1.82
CA PHE A 299 7.32 19.62 2.37
C PHE A 299 6.44 20.31 3.42
N GLN A 300 7.04 20.62 4.53
CA GLN A 300 6.42 21.31 5.65
C GLN A 300 7.20 22.62 5.90
N GLY A 301 6.82 23.69 5.34
CA GLY A 301 7.55 24.94 5.45
C GLY A 301 7.24 25.87 4.29
N GLN A 302 5.96 26.08 4.05
CA GLN A 302 5.42 26.75 2.88
C GLN A 302 6.13 28.07 2.53
N ARG A 303 6.50 28.87 3.54
CA ARG A 303 7.14 30.16 3.27
C ARG A 303 8.50 30.04 2.62
N GLN A 304 9.32 29.07 3.02
CA GLN A 304 10.64 28.84 2.45
C GLN A 304 10.54 28.48 0.96
N TRP A 305 9.59 27.62 0.62
CA TRP A 305 9.44 27.03 -0.71
C TRP A 305 8.39 27.73 -1.60
N THR A 306 7.88 28.86 -1.20
CA THR A 306 6.89 29.63 -1.95
C THR A 306 7.23 31.10 -2.03
N ASP A 307 7.60 31.71 -0.89
CA ASP A 307 7.81 33.14 -0.78
C ASP A 307 9.28 33.55 -0.92
N TRP A 308 10.21 32.68 -0.52
CA TRP A 308 11.65 32.99 -0.49
C TRP A 308 12.46 32.16 -1.47
N LEU A 309 12.26 30.85 -1.53
CA LEU A 309 12.92 29.94 -2.46
C LEU A 309 11.97 29.56 -3.62
N PRO A 310 12.48 29.01 -4.72
CA PRO A 310 11.65 28.44 -5.76
C PRO A 310 10.70 27.38 -5.18
N ASN A 311 9.49 27.34 -5.73
CA ASN A 311 8.38 26.52 -5.23
C ASN A 311 8.69 25.02 -5.28
N ALA A 312 8.31 24.29 -4.22
CA ALA A 312 8.48 22.85 -4.10
C ALA A 312 7.42 22.03 -4.88
N ASP A 313 6.35 22.66 -5.39
CA ASP A 313 5.22 21.97 -6.03
C ASP A 313 5.65 21.06 -7.20
N PHE A 314 6.67 21.46 -7.97
CA PHE A 314 7.20 20.62 -9.04
C PHE A 314 7.80 19.33 -8.49
N THR A 315 8.58 19.42 -7.42
CA THR A 315 9.18 18.25 -6.75
C THR A 315 8.10 17.33 -6.20
N GLU A 316 7.10 17.88 -5.51
CA GLU A 316 5.97 17.11 -4.95
C GLU A 316 5.13 16.44 -6.03
N ALA A 317 4.93 17.10 -7.18
CA ALA A 317 4.16 16.54 -8.28
C ALA A 317 4.88 15.41 -9.04
N ILE A 318 6.21 15.40 -9.03
CA ILE A 318 7.02 14.39 -9.73
C ILE A 318 7.31 13.17 -8.84
N MET A 319 7.44 13.35 -7.53
CA MET A 319 7.78 12.30 -6.57
C MET A 319 6.55 11.54 -6.08
#